data_808d086739769ccfb4502a75999823bd
#
_entry.id   808d086739769ccfb4502a75999823bd
#
_cell.length_a   1.000
_cell.length_b   1.000
_cell.length_c   1.000
_cell.angle_alpha   90.00
_cell.angle_beta   90.00
_cell.angle_gamma   90.00
#
_symmetry.space_group_name_H-M   'P 1'
#
loop_
_entity.id
_entity.type
_entity.pdbx_description
1 polymer ?
#
loop_
_entity_poly.entity_id
_entity_poly.type
_entity_poly.pdbx_seq_one_letter_code
_entity_poly.pdbx_strand_id
1 'polypeptide(L)'
;MKKITTIILSALSLVCCNRPESCVVGNLDIYENFQSKHVAPRTVRVWTPTDYNPELKYEVLYMHDGQNLFDASITWNQQEWDVDECISELLEAGEIRPCIVVGIDNISEIRYEEYYPSAICSGIAAGVLPEGFKPLGDEYLRFLVEEVKPFVDNNYSTLTDASHTFVAGSSCGGLISSYALCEYPEVFGGAACLSTHCSLMNPYTTLDQKTAAEAYLNYLQEKLPADHLLYMDRGDCTLDSTYAEPQDAINRMIGSLGWDASQYMYRFFPGHSHSENDWKSRLDIPVRFLLGK
;
A
#
# COMPACT_ATOMS: atom_id res chain seq x y z
N MET A 1 -46.44 64.83 -5.31
CA MET A 1 -46.04 63.65 -4.60
C MET A 1 -45.07 62.87 -5.49
N LYS A 2 -43.74 62.98 -5.30
CA LYS A 2 -42.71 62.25 -6.09
C LYS A 2 -42.42 60.97 -5.36
N LYS A 3 -42.60 59.82 -6.03
CA LYS A 3 -42.21 58.51 -5.52
C LYS A 3 -40.71 58.30 -5.77
N ILE A 4 -39.97 58.14 -4.72
CA ILE A 4 -38.55 57.74 -4.77
C ILE A 4 -38.51 56.21 -4.78
N THR A 5 -38.03 55.66 -5.87
CA THR A 5 -37.77 54.22 -5.99
C THR A 5 -36.34 53.94 -5.55
N THR A 6 -36.18 53.31 -4.44
CA THR A 6 -34.88 52.85 -3.91
C THR A 6 -34.50 51.55 -4.60
N ILE A 7 -33.44 51.59 -5.39
CA ILE A 7 -32.83 50.39 -5.99
C ILE A 7 -31.81 49.84 -4.98
N ILE A 8 -32.10 48.67 -4.44
CA ILE A 8 -31.15 47.92 -3.60
C ILE A 8 -30.26 47.11 -4.55
N LEU A 9 -29.00 47.53 -4.68
CA LEU A 9 -27.96 46.76 -5.36
C LEU A 9 -27.47 45.73 -4.35
N SER A 10 -27.85 44.45 -4.53
CA SER A 10 -27.23 43.34 -3.81
C SER A 10 -25.86 43.05 -4.44
N ALA A 11 -24.79 43.39 -3.75
CA ALA A 11 -23.43 42.96 -4.09
C ALA A 11 -23.30 41.46 -3.75
N LEU A 12 -23.33 40.61 -4.81
CA LEU A 12 -22.87 39.22 -4.67
C LEU A 12 -21.36 39.27 -4.51
N SER A 13 -20.88 39.07 -3.28
CA SER A 13 -19.47 38.78 -3.01
C SER A 13 -19.18 37.37 -3.52
N LEU A 14 -18.51 37.28 -4.67
CA LEU A 14 -17.82 36.04 -5.08
C LEU A 14 -16.74 35.75 -4.02
N VAL A 15 -17.05 34.83 -3.11
CA VAL A 15 -16.02 34.19 -2.29
C VAL A 15 -15.25 33.28 -3.26
N CYS A 16 -14.11 33.78 -3.73
CA CYS A 16 -13.12 32.97 -4.40
C CYS A 16 -12.57 32.03 -3.31
N CYS A 17 -13.07 30.79 -3.24
CA CYS A 17 -12.38 29.75 -2.50
C CYS A 17 -11.05 29.51 -3.24
N ASN A 18 -9.98 30.13 -2.72
CA ASN A 18 -8.63 29.64 -3.00
C ASN A 18 -8.55 28.23 -2.40
N ARG A 19 -8.81 27.21 -3.19
CA ARG A 19 -8.26 25.89 -2.89
C ARG A 19 -6.74 26.08 -2.92
N PRO A 20 -6.00 25.62 -1.90
CA PRO A 20 -4.55 25.54 -2.04
C PRO A 20 -4.26 24.77 -3.34
N GLU A 21 -3.29 25.23 -4.12
CA GLU A 21 -2.78 24.47 -5.24
C GLU A 21 -2.47 23.06 -4.72
N SER A 22 -2.92 22.04 -5.42
CA SER A 22 -2.62 20.64 -5.06
C SER A 22 -1.09 20.49 -5.02
N CYS A 23 -0.56 19.98 -3.93
CA CYS A 23 0.86 19.65 -3.82
C CYS A 23 1.20 18.38 -4.63
N VAL A 24 0.21 17.67 -5.15
CA VAL A 24 0.36 16.41 -5.88
C VAL A 24 0.87 16.67 -7.30
N VAL A 25 1.95 15.98 -7.66
CA VAL A 25 2.47 15.92 -9.04
C VAL A 25 1.67 14.89 -9.83
N GLY A 26 1.05 15.30 -10.95
CA GLY A 26 0.13 14.45 -11.71
C GLY A 26 -1.34 14.70 -11.38
N ASN A 27 -2.19 13.71 -11.55
CA ASN A 27 -3.62 13.82 -11.32
C ASN A 27 -4.04 12.83 -10.23
N LEU A 28 -4.82 13.27 -9.26
CA LEU A 28 -5.32 12.45 -8.16
C LEU A 28 -6.84 12.50 -8.11
N ASP A 29 -7.48 11.38 -8.45
CA ASP A 29 -8.91 11.19 -8.27
C ASP A 29 -9.17 10.55 -6.89
N ILE A 30 -10.07 11.15 -6.11
CA ILE A 30 -10.39 10.71 -4.74
C ILE A 30 -11.83 10.23 -4.69
N TYR A 31 -12.01 8.95 -4.41
CA TYR A 31 -13.30 8.29 -4.26
C TYR A 31 -13.61 8.12 -2.78
N GLU A 32 -14.16 9.18 -2.18
CA GLU A 32 -14.56 9.14 -0.78
C GLU A 32 -15.73 8.17 -0.55
N ASN A 33 -15.73 7.52 0.61
CA ASN A 33 -16.82 6.62 1.02
C ASN A 33 -17.11 5.50 0.00
N PHE A 34 -16.07 4.93 -0.61
CA PHE A 34 -16.17 3.82 -1.54
C PHE A 34 -16.83 2.64 -0.84
N GLN A 35 -18.01 2.24 -1.31
CA GLN A 35 -18.84 1.21 -0.69
C GLN A 35 -18.29 -0.18 -0.95
N SER A 36 -18.38 -1.05 0.04
CA SER A 36 -17.93 -2.44 -0.05
C SER A 36 -18.95 -3.40 0.58
N LYS A 37 -18.97 -4.63 0.09
CA LYS A 37 -19.72 -5.75 0.67
C LYS A 37 -18.88 -6.53 1.69
N HIS A 38 -17.56 -6.32 1.69
CA HIS A 38 -16.61 -7.11 2.47
C HIS A 38 -16.10 -6.37 3.70
N VAL A 39 -15.91 -5.05 3.58
CA VAL A 39 -15.30 -4.20 4.62
C VAL A 39 -16.08 -2.89 4.79
N ALA A 40 -15.76 -2.14 5.83
CA ALA A 40 -16.32 -0.81 6.02
C ALA A 40 -15.92 0.15 4.89
N PRO A 41 -16.81 1.08 4.49
CA PRO A 41 -16.51 2.05 3.45
C PRO A 41 -15.27 2.89 3.79
N ARG A 42 -14.48 3.21 2.75
CA ARG A 42 -13.24 4.00 2.88
C ARG A 42 -12.94 4.83 1.65
N THR A 43 -11.92 5.64 1.72
CA THR A 43 -11.43 6.38 0.56
C THR A 43 -10.51 5.50 -0.28
N VAL A 44 -10.71 5.54 -1.59
CA VAL A 44 -9.80 5.00 -2.61
C VAL A 44 -9.27 6.18 -3.42
N ARG A 45 -7.96 6.22 -3.62
CA ARG A 45 -7.25 7.27 -4.34
C ARG A 45 -6.64 6.67 -5.60
N VAL A 46 -6.88 7.29 -6.75
CA VAL A 46 -6.27 6.83 -8.01
C VAL A 46 -5.43 7.95 -8.57
N TRP A 47 -4.12 7.75 -8.54
CA TRP A 47 -3.15 8.67 -9.12
C TRP A 47 -2.77 8.23 -10.53
N THR A 48 -2.70 9.20 -11.46
CA THR A 48 -2.21 9.02 -12.81
C THR A 48 -1.13 10.05 -13.14
N PRO A 49 -0.13 9.71 -13.97
CA PRO A 49 0.91 10.66 -14.35
C PRO A 49 0.34 11.89 -15.07
N THR A 50 1.08 12.99 -15.09
CA THR A 50 0.66 14.27 -15.69
C THR A 50 0.27 14.12 -17.17
N ASP A 51 0.96 13.24 -17.87
CA ASP A 51 0.76 12.95 -19.30
C ASP A 51 -0.14 11.72 -19.56
N TYR A 52 -0.97 11.34 -18.58
CA TYR A 52 -1.88 10.21 -18.71
C TYR A 52 -2.71 10.30 -20.01
N ASN A 53 -2.64 9.25 -20.81
CA ASN A 53 -3.36 9.12 -22.07
C ASN A 53 -4.22 7.84 -22.03
N PRO A 54 -5.56 7.93 -22.08
CA PRO A 54 -6.44 6.77 -22.02
C PRO A 54 -6.32 5.82 -23.23
N GLU A 55 -5.63 6.20 -24.30
CA GLU A 55 -5.34 5.33 -25.44
C GLU A 55 -4.13 4.40 -25.20
N LEU A 56 -3.31 4.71 -24.19
CA LEU A 56 -2.20 3.85 -23.76
C LEU A 56 -2.64 2.91 -22.65
N LYS A 57 -1.82 1.90 -22.36
CA LYS A 57 -2.06 0.95 -21.26
C LYS A 57 -1.00 1.13 -20.18
N TYR A 58 -1.44 1.02 -18.93
CA TYR A 58 -0.64 1.30 -17.74
C TYR A 58 -0.57 0.09 -16.82
N GLU A 59 0.59 -0.14 -16.24
CA GLU A 59 0.78 -0.99 -15.08
C GLU A 59 -0.02 -0.45 -13.89
N VAL A 60 -0.36 -1.29 -12.91
CA VAL A 60 -1.07 -0.81 -11.71
C VAL A 60 -0.33 -1.22 -10.44
N LEU A 61 -0.02 -0.24 -9.61
CA LEU A 61 0.54 -0.44 -8.28
C LEU A 61 -0.52 -0.10 -7.22
N TYR A 62 -1.03 -1.12 -6.53
CA TYR A 62 -1.91 -0.94 -5.37
C TYR A 62 -1.07 -0.70 -4.13
N MET A 63 -1.37 0.37 -3.38
CA MET A 63 -0.63 0.71 -2.16
C MET A 63 -1.57 0.85 -0.97
N HIS A 64 -1.21 0.20 0.12
CA HIS A 64 -1.90 0.29 1.39
C HIS A 64 -1.62 1.63 2.08
N ASP A 65 -2.47 2.00 3.06
CA ASP A 65 -2.34 3.25 3.81
C ASP A 65 -2.41 4.50 2.90
N GLY A 66 -3.38 4.51 1.97
CA GLY A 66 -3.52 5.47 0.87
C GLY A 66 -3.48 6.94 1.29
N GLN A 67 -3.94 7.26 2.52
CA GLN A 67 -3.90 8.61 3.07
C GLN A 67 -2.48 9.13 3.32
N ASN A 68 -1.46 8.25 3.34
CA ASN A 68 -0.07 8.63 3.62
C ASN A 68 0.79 8.77 2.34
N LEU A 69 0.22 8.65 1.15
CA LEU A 69 1.02 8.49 -0.07
C LEU A 69 1.36 9.80 -0.78
N PHE A 70 0.46 10.81 -0.76
CA PHE A 70 0.47 11.92 -1.72
C PHE A 70 0.37 13.31 -1.10
N ASP A 71 0.10 13.46 0.20
CA ASP A 71 -0.12 14.77 0.84
C ASP A 71 0.13 14.69 2.35
N ALA A 72 1.25 15.24 2.80
CA ALA A 72 1.62 15.29 4.21
C ALA A 72 0.60 16.03 5.08
N SER A 73 -0.17 16.97 4.52
CA SER A 73 -1.10 17.78 5.28
C SER A 73 -2.29 17.02 5.86
N ILE A 74 -2.62 15.86 5.28
CA ILE A 74 -3.72 14.99 5.72
C ILE A 74 -3.25 13.79 6.55
N THR A 75 -1.94 13.57 6.66
CA THR A 75 -1.38 12.46 7.42
C THR A 75 -1.34 12.77 8.92
N TRP A 76 -1.42 11.73 9.76
CA TRP A 76 -1.45 11.86 11.23
C TRP A 76 -0.17 12.47 11.82
N ASN A 77 0.97 12.31 11.15
CA ASN A 77 2.29 12.75 11.59
C ASN A 77 2.92 13.80 10.67
N GLN A 78 2.16 14.33 9.70
CA GLN A 78 2.61 15.28 8.70
C GLN A 78 3.81 14.78 7.87
N GLN A 79 3.86 13.49 7.62
CA GLN A 79 4.82 12.82 6.74
C GLN A 79 4.08 12.05 5.67
N GLU A 80 4.58 12.10 4.45
CA GLU A 80 4.07 11.34 3.33
C GLU A 80 5.18 10.54 2.65
N TRP A 81 4.79 9.69 1.71
CA TRP A 81 5.73 8.85 0.98
C TRP A 81 6.26 9.48 -0.30
N ASP A 82 5.77 10.66 -0.74
CA ASP A 82 6.10 11.31 -2.02
C ASP A 82 5.99 10.31 -3.19
N VAL A 83 4.93 9.54 -3.24
CA VAL A 83 4.78 8.48 -4.25
C VAL A 83 4.68 9.07 -5.65
N ASP A 84 3.95 10.16 -5.78
CA ASP A 84 3.73 10.87 -7.04
C ASP A 84 5.00 11.54 -7.56
N GLU A 85 5.80 12.16 -6.69
CA GLU A 85 7.10 12.72 -7.07
C GLU A 85 8.08 11.62 -7.50
N CYS A 86 8.23 10.59 -6.66
CA CYS A 86 9.14 9.48 -6.93
C CYS A 86 8.81 8.79 -8.26
N ILE A 87 7.54 8.47 -8.50
CA ILE A 87 7.13 7.79 -9.74
C ILE A 87 7.25 8.73 -10.94
N SER A 88 6.89 10.02 -10.79
CA SER A 88 7.04 11.00 -11.87
C SER A 88 8.49 11.16 -12.29
N GLU A 89 9.42 11.27 -11.35
CA GLU A 89 10.87 11.35 -11.64
C GLU A 89 11.37 10.10 -12.39
N LEU A 90 10.93 8.90 -11.98
CA LEU A 90 11.31 7.65 -12.63
C LEU A 90 10.73 7.49 -14.03
N LEU A 91 9.50 7.98 -14.25
CA LEU A 91 8.86 8.02 -15.57
C LEU A 91 9.57 8.99 -16.50
N GLU A 92 9.91 10.20 -16.04
CA GLU A 92 10.65 11.20 -16.79
C GLU A 92 12.07 10.73 -17.16
N ALA A 93 12.71 10.00 -16.24
CA ALA A 93 14.00 9.37 -16.50
C ALA A 93 13.91 8.17 -17.45
N GLY A 94 12.72 7.68 -17.76
CA GLY A 94 12.48 6.51 -18.61
C GLY A 94 12.91 5.18 -17.98
N GLU A 95 13.03 5.12 -16.66
CA GLU A 95 13.55 3.96 -15.92
C GLU A 95 12.47 2.92 -15.62
N ILE A 96 11.20 3.34 -15.54
CA ILE A 96 10.06 2.45 -15.27
C ILE A 96 9.04 2.48 -16.41
N ARG A 97 8.19 1.46 -16.45
CA ARG A 97 7.02 1.39 -17.31
C ARG A 97 5.94 2.35 -16.83
N PRO A 98 5.11 2.93 -17.75
CA PRO A 98 3.99 3.79 -17.35
C PRO A 98 3.06 3.07 -16.38
N CYS A 99 2.73 3.72 -15.25
CA CYS A 99 1.89 3.12 -14.22
C CYS A 99 0.86 4.08 -13.64
N ILE A 100 -0.17 3.50 -13.04
CA ILE A 100 -1.19 4.11 -12.21
C ILE A 100 -0.96 3.64 -10.78
N VAL A 101 -1.12 4.51 -9.79
CA VAL A 101 -1.08 4.12 -8.37
C VAL A 101 -2.49 4.17 -7.78
N VAL A 102 -2.87 3.12 -7.07
CA VAL A 102 -4.14 3.02 -6.38
C VAL A 102 -3.90 2.94 -4.87
N GLY A 103 -4.09 4.06 -4.19
CA GLY A 103 -3.98 4.16 -2.73
C GLY A 103 -5.29 3.74 -2.05
N ILE A 104 -5.22 2.82 -1.11
CA ILE A 104 -6.36 2.38 -0.30
C ILE A 104 -6.18 2.91 1.11
N ASP A 105 -7.03 3.87 1.53
CA ASP A 105 -6.97 4.41 2.88
C ASP A 105 -7.27 3.30 3.91
N ASN A 106 -6.52 3.25 4.99
CA ASN A 106 -6.86 2.40 6.13
C ASN A 106 -7.93 3.06 7.01
N ILE A 107 -8.57 2.25 7.85
CA ILE A 107 -9.40 2.71 8.97
C ILE A 107 -8.60 2.43 10.23
N SER A 108 -8.09 3.51 10.86
CA SER A 108 -7.11 3.43 11.95
C SER A 108 -7.50 2.48 13.08
N GLU A 109 -8.80 2.45 13.43
CA GLU A 109 -9.35 1.66 14.54
C GLU A 109 -9.31 0.15 14.29
N ILE A 110 -9.32 -0.26 13.01
CA ILE A 110 -9.37 -1.68 12.61
C ILE A 110 -8.25 -2.05 11.62
N ARG A 111 -7.24 -1.17 11.47
CA ARG A 111 -6.13 -1.41 10.54
C ARG A 111 -5.39 -2.71 10.84
N TYR A 112 -5.19 -3.04 12.10
CA TYR A 112 -4.53 -4.29 12.48
C TYR A 112 -5.36 -5.51 12.11
N GLU A 113 -6.67 -5.47 12.34
CA GLU A 113 -7.56 -6.57 11.98
C GLU A 113 -7.57 -6.79 10.47
N GLU A 114 -7.66 -5.73 9.67
CA GLU A 114 -7.73 -5.81 8.21
C GLU A 114 -6.40 -6.14 7.54
N TYR A 115 -5.27 -5.80 8.17
CA TYR A 115 -3.95 -6.09 7.61
C TYR A 115 -3.32 -7.37 8.17
N TYR A 116 -4.00 -8.04 9.09
CA TYR A 116 -3.50 -9.31 9.62
C TYR A 116 -4.06 -10.49 8.81
N PRO A 117 -3.15 -11.33 8.25
CA PRO A 117 -3.49 -12.50 7.46
C PRO A 117 -4.33 -13.51 8.24
N SER A 118 -5.55 -13.77 7.78
CA SER A 118 -6.48 -14.67 8.47
C SER A 118 -5.94 -16.10 8.55
N ALA A 119 -5.33 -16.60 7.46
CA ALA A 119 -4.75 -17.93 7.44
C ALA A 119 -3.60 -18.11 8.43
N ILE A 120 -2.72 -17.10 8.58
CA ILE A 120 -1.61 -17.14 9.54
C ILE A 120 -2.16 -17.09 10.96
N CYS A 121 -3.10 -16.19 11.25
CA CYS A 121 -3.71 -16.07 12.57
C CYS A 121 -4.48 -17.32 12.99
N SER A 122 -5.14 -18.02 12.07
CA SER A 122 -5.85 -19.26 12.33
C SER A 122 -4.93 -20.43 12.69
N GLY A 123 -3.68 -20.40 12.22
CA GLY A 123 -2.65 -21.38 12.55
C GLY A 123 -2.00 -21.17 13.93
N ILE A 124 -2.28 -20.03 14.59
CA ILE A 124 -1.76 -19.70 15.90
C ILE A 124 -2.69 -20.27 16.97
N ALA A 125 -2.10 -20.84 18.02
CA ALA A 125 -2.86 -21.51 19.08
C ALA A 125 -3.96 -20.63 19.69
N ALA A 126 -5.12 -21.21 19.94
CA ALA A 126 -6.24 -20.51 20.57
C ALA A 126 -5.84 -19.88 21.91
N GLY A 127 -6.19 -18.62 22.14
CA GLY A 127 -5.86 -17.87 23.35
C GLY A 127 -4.57 -17.04 23.26
N VAL A 128 -3.85 -17.09 22.16
CA VAL A 128 -2.66 -16.26 21.92
C VAL A 128 -3.06 -14.90 21.35
N LEU A 129 -4.09 -14.84 20.49
CA LEU A 129 -4.70 -13.58 20.08
C LEU A 129 -5.57 -12.99 21.17
N PRO A 130 -5.71 -11.66 21.29
CA PRO A 130 -6.58 -11.03 22.27
C PRO A 130 -8.02 -11.54 22.16
N GLU A 131 -8.70 -11.59 23.28
CA GLU A 131 -10.14 -11.88 23.27
C GLU A 131 -10.89 -10.84 22.41
N GLY A 132 -11.64 -11.31 21.44
CA GLY A 132 -12.38 -10.47 20.50
C GLY A 132 -11.58 -9.97 19.29
N PHE A 133 -10.28 -10.22 19.19
CA PHE A 133 -9.51 -9.91 17.98
C PHE A 133 -9.99 -10.80 16.81
N LYS A 134 -10.33 -10.16 15.70
CA LYS A 134 -10.82 -10.84 14.52
C LYS A 134 -9.96 -10.44 13.32
N PRO A 135 -9.05 -11.32 12.85
CA PRO A 135 -8.33 -11.03 11.60
C PRO A 135 -9.32 -10.93 10.44
N LEU A 136 -9.21 -9.87 9.66
CA LEU A 136 -10.07 -9.54 8.52
C LEU A 136 -9.26 -9.42 7.21
N GLY A 137 -8.06 -9.98 7.17
CA GLY A 137 -7.19 -9.89 6.01
C GLY A 137 -7.83 -10.46 4.74
N ASP A 138 -8.59 -11.57 4.87
CA ASP A 138 -9.29 -12.17 3.73
C ASP A 138 -10.42 -11.27 3.21
N GLU A 139 -11.18 -10.64 4.10
CA GLU A 139 -12.23 -9.70 3.75
C GLU A 139 -11.65 -8.46 3.07
N TYR A 140 -10.52 -7.96 3.58
CA TYR A 140 -9.82 -6.83 2.99
C TYR A 140 -9.25 -7.16 1.60
N LEU A 141 -8.66 -8.32 1.42
CA LEU A 141 -8.16 -8.74 0.09
C LEU A 141 -9.29 -8.99 -0.89
N ARG A 142 -10.43 -9.56 -0.47
CA ARG A 142 -11.61 -9.65 -1.34
C ARG A 142 -12.13 -8.27 -1.77
N PHE A 143 -12.17 -7.30 -0.86
CA PHE A 143 -12.48 -5.93 -1.22
C PHE A 143 -11.54 -5.39 -2.31
N LEU A 144 -10.23 -5.59 -2.14
CA LEU A 144 -9.23 -5.13 -3.09
C LEU A 144 -9.39 -5.81 -4.46
N VAL A 145 -9.54 -7.13 -4.47
CA VAL A 145 -9.56 -7.95 -5.70
C VAL A 145 -10.93 -7.96 -6.41
N GLU A 146 -12.02 -8.03 -5.65
CA GLU A 146 -13.36 -8.19 -6.22
C GLU A 146 -14.09 -6.87 -6.46
N GLU A 147 -13.67 -5.77 -5.82
CA GLU A 147 -14.37 -4.49 -5.89
C GLU A 147 -13.45 -3.36 -6.39
N VAL A 148 -12.30 -3.11 -5.75
CA VAL A 148 -11.40 -1.99 -6.14
C VAL A 148 -10.75 -2.25 -7.50
N LYS A 149 -10.13 -3.43 -7.68
CA LYS A 149 -9.46 -3.74 -8.95
C LYS A 149 -10.41 -3.68 -10.15
N PRO A 150 -11.59 -4.33 -10.14
CA PRO A 150 -12.54 -4.20 -11.25
C PRO A 150 -13.02 -2.76 -11.47
N PHE A 151 -13.19 -1.98 -10.41
CA PHE A 151 -13.53 -0.56 -10.55
C PHE A 151 -12.43 0.22 -11.28
N VAL A 152 -11.16 0.03 -10.90
CA VAL A 152 -10.01 0.68 -11.53
C VAL A 152 -9.89 0.25 -12.99
N ASP A 153 -9.94 -1.03 -13.27
CA ASP A 153 -9.82 -1.58 -14.63
C ASP A 153 -10.94 -1.12 -15.58
N ASN A 154 -12.13 -0.83 -15.05
CA ASN A 154 -13.25 -0.33 -15.85
C ASN A 154 -13.22 1.18 -16.07
N ASN A 155 -12.52 1.96 -15.24
CA ASN A 155 -12.53 3.42 -15.31
C ASN A 155 -11.19 4.00 -15.81
N TYR A 156 -10.11 3.23 -15.80
CA TYR A 156 -8.78 3.64 -16.23
C TYR A 156 -8.20 2.67 -17.25
N SER A 157 -7.21 3.12 -18.01
CA SER A 157 -6.63 2.32 -19.08
C SER A 157 -5.51 1.41 -18.57
N THR A 158 -5.87 0.36 -17.88
CA THR A 158 -4.95 -0.57 -17.22
C THR A 158 -4.56 -1.78 -18.09
N LEU A 159 -3.38 -2.35 -17.81
CA LEU A 159 -3.04 -3.73 -18.10
C LEU A 159 -3.59 -4.57 -16.93
N THR A 160 -4.43 -5.56 -17.20
CA THR A 160 -5.28 -6.18 -16.17
C THR A 160 -4.77 -7.52 -15.64
N ASP A 161 -3.77 -8.09 -16.30
CA ASP A 161 -3.18 -9.37 -15.92
C ASP A 161 -2.19 -9.25 -14.75
N ALA A 162 -1.86 -10.38 -14.14
CA ALA A 162 -1.03 -10.43 -12.95
C ALA A 162 0.37 -9.83 -13.18
N SER A 163 0.97 -10.07 -14.35
CA SER A 163 2.33 -9.57 -14.64
C SER A 163 2.45 -8.05 -14.72
N HIS A 164 1.31 -7.35 -14.72
CA HIS A 164 1.19 -5.90 -14.78
C HIS A 164 0.48 -5.28 -13.57
N THR A 165 0.20 -6.10 -12.55
CA THR A 165 -0.51 -5.70 -11.34
C THR A 165 0.34 -5.99 -10.11
N PHE A 166 0.62 -4.98 -9.30
CA PHE A 166 1.52 -5.06 -8.16
C PHE A 166 0.87 -4.51 -6.89
N VAL A 167 1.37 -4.95 -5.73
CA VAL A 167 0.88 -4.48 -4.44
C VAL A 167 2.04 -4.06 -3.54
N ALA A 168 1.90 -2.99 -2.77
CA ALA A 168 2.94 -2.49 -1.90
C ALA A 168 2.42 -1.90 -0.59
N GLY A 169 3.26 -1.93 0.42
CA GLY A 169 3.00 -1.26 1.69
C GLY A 169 4.13 -1.45 2.69
N SER A 170 4.04 -0.74 3.81
CA SER A 170 5.02 -0.85 4.90
C SER A 170 4.41 -1.47 6.15
N SER A 171 5.26 -2.02 6.99
CA SER A 171 4.82 -2.56 8.29
C SER A 171 3.75 -3.65 8.12
N CYS A 172 2.57 -3.47 8.73
CA CYS A 172 1.41 -4.34 8.48
C CYS A 172 0.95 -4.28 7.02
N GLY A 173 1.15 -3.14 6.30
CA GLY A 173 0.91 -3.02 4.87
C GLY A 173 1.84 -3.93 4.05
N GLY A 174 3.11 -4.09 4.46
CA GLY A 174 4.02 -5.07 3.86
C GLY A 174 3.60 -6.52 4.13
N LEU A 175 3.08 -6.78 5.33
CA LEU A 175 2.56 -8.09 5.70
C LEU A 175 1.36 -8.49 4.82
N ILE A 176 0.35 -7.62 4.69
CA ILE A 176 -0.83 -7.90 3.86
C ILE A 176 -0.49 -7.91 2.36
N SER A 177 0.56 -7.16 1.91
CA SER A 177 1.05 -7.23 0.53
C SER A 177 1.62 -8.60 0.18
N SER A 178 2.45 -9.16 1.06
CA SER A 178 2.97 -10.53 0.86
C SER A 178 1.87 -11.59 0.93
N TYR A 179 0.88 -11.37 1.79
CA TYR A 179 -0.29 -12.22 1.88
C TYR A 179 -1.15 -12.16 0.60
N ALA A 180 -1.35 -10.96 0.04
CA ALA A 180 -2.04 -10.78 -1.23
C ALA A 180 -1.35 -11.52 -2.38
N LEU A 181 -0.01 -11.46 -2.45
CA LEU A 181 0.78 -12.20 -3.43
C LEU A 181 0.59 -13.73 -3.32
N CYS A 182 0.48 -14.23 -2.09
CA CYS A 182 0.30 -15.66 -1.84
C CYS A 182 -1.13 -16.16 -2.10
N GLU A 183 -2.15 -15.38 -1.73
CA GLU A 183 -3.56 -15.79 -1.84
C GLU A 183 -4.17 -15.49 -3.22
N TYR A 184 -3.61 -14.50 -3.96
CA TYR A 184 -4.10 -14.08 -5.27
C TYR A 184 -2.97 -13.97 -6.30
N PRO A 185 -2.19 -15.06 -6.53
CA PRO A 185 -1.07 -15.03 -7.48
C PRO A 185 -1.54 -14.82 -8.94
N GLU A 186 -2.78 -15.13 -9.24
CA GLU A 186 -3.41 -14.85 -10.54
C GLU A 186 -3.79 -13.39 -10.74
N VAL A 187 -3.72 -12.58 -9.66
CA VAL A 187 -4.05 -11.13 -9.68
C VAL A 187 -2.79 -10.28 -9.55
N PHE A 188 -1.90 -10.63 -8.63
CA PHE A 188 -0.69 -9.86 -8.33
C PHE A 188 0.56 -10.58 -8.79
N GLY A 189 1.29 -10.02 -9.75
CA GLY A 189 2.57 -10.55 -10.24
C GLY A 189 3.77 -10.18 -9.35
N GLY A 190 3.59 -9.28 -8.40
CA GLY A 190 4.64 -8.93 -7.46
C GLY A 190 4.18 -8.10 -6.27
N ALA A 191 4.98 -8.14 -5.20
CA ALA A 191 4.76 -7.37 -3.99
C ALA A 191 6.01 -6.64 -3.53
N ALA A 192 5.84 -5.41 -3.02
CA ALA A 192 6.88 -4.68 -2.30
C ALA A 192 6.49 -4.50 -0.82
N CYS A 193 7.29 -5.11 0.05
CA CYS A 193 7.02 -5.25 1.48
C CYS A 193 8.10 -4.51 2.28
N LEU A 194 7.88 -3.23 2.57
CA LEU A 194 8.85 -2.38 3.25
C LEU A 194 8.72 -2.54 4.77
N SER A 195 9.84 -2.74 5.46
CA SER A 195 9.87 -2.88 6.94
C SER A 195 8.74 -3.80 7.45
N THR A 196 8.61 -5.00 6.85
CA THR A 196 7.47 -5.89 7.05
C THR A 196 7.28 -6.28 8.51
N HIS A 197 6.07 -6.12 9.02
CA HIS A 197 5.71 -6.47 10.40
C HIS A 197 5.57 -7.99 10.60
N CYS A 198 6.70 -8.70 10.46
CA CYS A 198 6.75 -10.17 10.48
C CYS A 198 6.32 -10.77 11.82
N SER A 199 6.39 -10.01 12.91
CA SER A 199 6.17 -10.51 14.27
C SER A 199 4.71 -10.44 14.71
N LEU A 200 3.79 -9.93 13.88
CA LEU A 200 2.37 -9.77 14.23
C LEU A 200 2.15 -9.14 15.62
N MET A 201 3.06 -8.27 16.03
CA MET A 201 2.95 -7.54 17.29
C MET A 201 1.95 -6.42 17.15
N ASN A 202 0.80 -6.60 17.69
CA ASN A 202 -0.11 -5.51 18.02
C ASN A 202 0.12 -5.14 19.49
N PRO A 203 0.10 -3.88 19.92
CA PRO A 203 0.13 -3.51 21.34
C PRO A 203 -0.99 -4.16 22.15
N TYR A 204 -1.99 -4.72 21.48
CA TYR A 204 -3.11 -5.44 22.06
C TYR A 204 -2.92 -6.97 22.05
N THR A 205 -1.86 -7.52 21.50
CA THR A 205 -1.60 -8.96 21.50
C THR A 205 -0.53 -9.34 22.52
N THR A 206 -0.73 -10.45 23.21
CA THR A 206 0.29 -11.10 24.06
C THR A 206 1.10 -12.15 23.28
N LEU A 207 0.99 -12.14 21.94
CA LEU A 207 1.69 -13.08 21.09
C LEU A 207 3.20 -12.98 21.30
N ASP A 208 3.83 -14.11 21.54
CA ASP A 208 5.26 -14.23 21.45
C ASP A 208 5.68 -13.94 19.99
N GLN A 209 6.49 -12.89 19.83
CA GLN A 209 7.00 -12.44 18.52
C GLN A 209 7.61 -13.56 17.69
N LYS A 210 8.30 -14.48 18.35
CA LYS A 210 8.94 -15.61 17.71
C LYS A 210 7.93 -16.57 17.11
N THR A 211 6.90 -16.94 17.87
CA THR A 211 5.84 -17.83 17.38
C THR A 211 5.11 -17.23 16.20
N ALA A 212 4.83 -15.92 16.21
CA ALA A 212 4.18 -15.23 15.10
C ALA A 212 5.07 -15.16 13.85
N ALA A 213 6.35 -14.83 14.03
CA ALA A 213 7.32 -14.80 12.94
C ALA A 213 7.54 -16.20 12.32
N GLU A 214 7.56 -17.26 13.13
CA GLU A 214 7.63 -18.64 12.65
C GLU A 214 6.36 -19.04 11.88
N ALA A 215 5.19 -18.65 12.33
CA ALA A 215 3.94 -18.90 11.63
C ALA A 215 3.92 -18.21 10.25
N TYR A 216 4.34 -16.95 10.19
CA TYR A 216 4.49 -16.21 8.93
C TYR A 216 5.52 -16.84 7.99
N LEU A 217 6.69 -17.22 8.50
CA LEU A 217 7.73 -17.90 7.73
C LEU A 217 7.22 -19.22 7.11
N ASN A 218 6.55 -20.04 7.91
CA ASN A 218 5.99 -21.32 7.46
C ASN A 218 4.91 -21.11 6.40
N TYR A 219 4.07 -20.08 6.56
CA TYR A 219 3.06 -19.71 5.58
C TYR A 219 3.70 -19.31 4.24
N LEU A 220 4.71 -18.41 4.25
CA LEU A 220 5.42 -18.03 3.03
C LEU A 220 6.09 -19.23 2.36
N GLN A 221 6.71 -20.12 3.13
CA GLN A 221 7.37 -21.33 2.59
C GLN A 221 6.37 -22.24 1.86
N GLU A 222 5.12 -22.31 2.32
CA GLU A 222 4.08 -23.14 1.70
C GLU A 222 3.41 -22.48 0.50
N LYS A 223 3.20 -21.15 0.56
CA LYS A 223 2.28 -20.44 -0.32
C LYS A 223 2.94 -19.51 -1.33
N LEU A 224 4.23 -19.17 -1.15
CA LEU A 224 4.88 -18.21 -2.04
C LEU A 224 4.92 -18.76 -3.48
N PRO A 225 4.33 -18.06 -4.47
CA PRO A 225 4.26 -18.52 -5.86
C PRO A 225 5.61 -18.41 -6.56
N ALA A 226 5.99 -19.44 -7.34
CA ALA A 226 7.35 -19.58 -7.89
C ALA A 226 7.77 -18.53 -8.93
N ASP A 227 6.83 -17.96 -9.67
CA ASP A 227 7.10 -17.12 -10.86
C ASP A 227 6.72 -15.64 -10.64
N HIS A 228 6.89 -15.14 -9.42
CA HIS A 228 6.47 -13.78 -9.04
C HIS A 228 7.65 -12.94 -8.54
N LEU A 229 7.39 -11.65 -8.32
CA LEU A 229 8.37 -10.70 -7.79
C LEU A 229 8.09 -10.41 -6.31
N LEU A 230 9.13 -10.46 -5.48
CA LEU A 230 9.03 -10.06 -4.09
C LEU A 230 10.20 -9.15 -3.70
N TYR A 231 9.85 -7.94 -3.31
CA TYR A 231 10.80 -7.04 -2.67
C TYR A 231 10.55 -7.00 -1.17
N MET A 232 11.61 -7.08 -0.38
CA MET A 232 11.56 -6.88 1.07
C MET A 232 12.72 -6.00 1.53
N ASP A 233 12.48 -5.20 2.56
CA ASP A 233 13.55 -4.42 3.19
C ASP A 233 13.33 -4.25 4.69
N ARG A 234 14.32 -3.68 5.35
CA ARG A 234 14.23 -3.14 6.71
C ARG A 234 15.31 -2.10 6.99
N GLY A 235 15.06 -1.26 7.97
CA GLY A 235 16.08 -0.50 8.69
C GLY A 235 16.65 -1.27 9.87
N ASP A 236 17.18 -0.55 10.87
CA ASP A 236 17.67 -1.09 12.14
C ASP A 236 17.39 -0.17 13.35
N CYS A 237 16.65 0.92 13.13
CA CYS A 237 16.25 1.83 14.19
C CYS A 237 14.76 1.66 14.52
N THR A 238 14.37 2.12 15.69
CA THR A 238 12.99 2.04 16.21
C THR A 238 12.42 0.60 16.12
N LEU A 239 11.24 0.38 15.59
CA LEU A 239 10.60 -0.93 15.46
C LEU A 239 11.40 -1.88 14.54
N ASP A 240 12.05 -1.34 13.49
CA ASP A 240 12.86 -2.13 12.55
C ASP A 240 14.04 -2.86 13.21
N SER A 241 14.50 -2.38 14.37
CA SER A 241 15.54 -3.06 15.15
C SER A 241 15.17 -4.48 15.57
N THR A 242 13.88 -4.79 15.61
CA THR A 242 13.35 -6.11 16.00
C THR A 242 13.18 -7.06 14.81
N TYR A 243 13.36 -6.60 13.56
CA TYR A 243 13.07 -7.36 12.35
C TYR A 243 14.24 -8.16 11.79
N ALA A 244 15.43 -8.03 12.35
CA ALA A 244 16.64 -8.68 11.82
C ALA A 244 16.51 -10.20 11.73
N GLU A 245 16.21 -10.87 12.85
CA GLU A 245 16.13 -12.33 12.92
C GLU A 245 15.00 -12.91 12.03
N PRO A 246 13.76 -12.41 12.11
CA PRO A 246 12.69 -12.87 11.20
C PRO A 246 13.02 -12.65 9.73
N GLN A 247 13.53 -11.49 9.35
CA GLN A 247 13.87 -11.21 7.95
C GLN A 247 15.00 -12.09 7.43
N ASP A 248 16.03 -12.33 8.25
CA ASP A 248 17.13 -13.24 7.89
C ASP A 248 16.65 -14.69 7.72
N ALA A 249 15.64 -15.12 8.50
CA ALA A 249 15.01 -16.43 8.32
C ALA A 249 14.25 -16.51 6.99
N ILE A 250 13.50 -15.46 6.63
CA ILE A 250 12.81 -15.35 5.34
C ILE A 250 13.82 -15.36 4.18
N ASN A 251 14.91 -14.59 4.27
CA ASN A 251 15.94 -14.56 3.23
C ASN A 251 16.54 -15.95 2.98
N ARG A 252 16.84 -16.70 4.06
CA ARG A 252 17.36 -18.06 3.94
C ARG A 252 16.32 -19.01 3.33
N MET A 253 15.07 -18.91 3.73
CA MET A 253 13.98 -19.74 3.21
C MET A 253 13.79 -19.48 1.70
N ILE A 254 13.69 -18.23 1.25
CA ILE A 254 13.53 -17.87 -0.16
C ILE A 254 14.75 -18.37 -0.97
N GLY A 255 15.95 -18.18 -0.46
CA GLY A 255 17.16 -18.76 -1.09
C GLY A 255 17.11 -20.29 -1.24
N SER A 256 16.48 -21.00 -0.30
CA SER A 256 16.30 -22.46 -0.39
C SER A 256 15.23 -22.88 -1.40
N LEU A 257 14.31 -21.98 -1.77
CA LEU A 257 13.33 -22.20 -2.85
C LEU A 257 13.93 -22.02 -4.25
N GLY A 258 15.17 -21.53 -4.33
CA GLY A 258 15.87 -21.35 -5.61
C GLY A 258 15.52 -20.05 -6.33
N TRP A 259 14.87 -19.10 -5.67
CA TRP A 259 14.63 -17.77 -6.24
C TRP A 259 15.94 -17.03 -6.46
N ASP A 260 16.06 -16.37 -7.58
CA ASP A 260 17.21 -15.55 -7.92
C ASP A 260 16.95 -14.04 -7.75
N ALA A 261 17.94 -13.23 -8.08
CA ALA A 261 17.88 -11.77 -7.92
C ALA A 261 16.87 -11.08 -8.86
N SER A 262 16.36 -11.77 -9.87
CA SER A 262 15.29 -11.24 -10.71
C SER A 262 13.91 -11.40 -10.10
N GLN A 263 13.75 -12.34 -9.16
CA GLN A 263 12.50 -12.66 -8.49
C GLN A 263 12.43 -12.10 -7.06
N TYR A 264 13.56 -12.11 -6.35
CA TYR A 264 13.65 -11.66 -4.97
C TYR A 264 14.73 -10.61 -4.79
N MET A 265 14.34 -9.45 -4.28
CA MET A 265 15.27 -8.41 -3.87
C MET A 265 15.08 -8.10 -2.38
N TYR A 266 16.14 -8.27 -1.60
CA TYR A 266 16.20 -7.79 -0.21
C TYR A 266 17.19 -6.64 -0.07
N ARG A 267 16.81 -5.62 0.72
CA ARG A 267 17.68 -4.49 1.05
C ARG A 267 17.71 -4.22 2.56
N PHE A 268 18.89 -3.90 3.05
CA PHE A 268 19.10 -3.44 4.42
C PHE A 268 19.59 -1.99 4.40
N PHE A 269 18.96 -1.16 5.24
CA PHE A 269 19.22 0.28 5.32
C PHE A 269 19.67 0.67 6.73
N PRO A 270 21.00 0.64 7.02
CA PRO A 270 21.54 1.03 8.32
C PRO A 270 21.16 2.45 8.69
N GLY A 271 20.71 2.68 9.92
CA GLY A 271 20.32 3.97 10.45
C GLY A 271 18.89 4.39 10.11
N HIS A 272 18.15 3.62 9.29
CA HIS A 272 16.76 3.92 8.97
C HIS A 272 15.80 3.42 10.04
N SER A 273 14.81 4.25 10.34
CA SER A 273 13.75 4.00 11.31
C SER A 273 12.51 3.44 10.63
N HIS A 274 11.56 2.97 11.44
CA HIS A 274 10.22 2.59 11.01
C HIS A 274 9.36 3.85 10.83
N SER A 275 9.52 4.54 9.69
CA SER A 275 8.86 5.83 9.45
C SER A 275 8.64 6.10 7.97
N GLU A 276 7.62 6.91 7.67
CA GLU A 276 7.27 7.34 6.31
C GLU A 276 8.46 8.07 5.64
N ASN A 277 9.19 8.91 6.36
CA ASN A 277 10.36 9.60 5.82
C ASN A 277 11.48 8.65 5.39
N ASP A 278 11.70 7.58 6.14
CA ASP A 278 12.71 6.58 5.76
C ASP A 278 12.23 5.70 4.61
N TRP A 279 10.94 5.33 4.56
CA TRP A 279 10.37 4.59 3.42
C TRP A 279 10.38 5.42 2.14
N LYS A 280 9.96 6.69 2.21
CA LYS A 280 10.07 7.67 1.14
C LYS A 280 11.48 7.74 0.54
N SER A 281 12.50 7.85 1.39
CA SER A 281 13.90 8.01 0.97
C SER A 281 14.49 6.84 0.16
N ARG A 282 13.76 5.72 0.07
CA ARG A 282 14.16 4.49 -0.60
C ARG A 282 13.09 3.87 -1.49
N LEU A 283 11.97 4.58 -1.70
CA LEU A 283 10.82 4.10 -2.48
C LEU A 283 11.17 3.79 -3.94
N ASP A 284 12.11 4.53 -4.51
CA ASP A 284 12.58 4.33 -5.88
C ASP A 284 13.11 2.90 -6.15
N ILE A 285 13.66 2.24 -5.13
CA ILE A 285 14.24 0.90 -5.26
C ILE A 285 13.16 -0.17 -5.52
N PRO A 286 12.12 -0.34 -4.64
CA PRO A 286 11.05 -1.29 -4.93
C PRO A 286 10.24 -0.91 -6.17
N VAL A 287 10.05 0.38 -6.47
CA VAL A 287 9.37 0.82 -7.68
C VAL A 287 10.14 0.39 -8.94
N ARG A 288 11.46 0.59 -9.00
CA ARG A 288 12.30 0.06 -10.09
C ARG A 288 12.29 -1.46 -10.16
N PHE A 289 12.24 -2.14 -9.03
CA PHE A 289 12.22 -3.60 -9.03
C PHE A 289 10.93 -4.17 -9.63
N LEU A 290 9.78 -3.58 -9.31
CA LEU A 290 8.48 -4.04 -9.81
C LEU A 290 8.18 -3.52 -11.23
N LEU A 291 8.51 -2.27 -11.53
CA LEU A 291 8.07 -1.54 -12.72
C LEU A 291 9.22 -1.24 -13.71
N GLY A 292 10.44 -1.64 -13.43
CA GLY A 292 11.62 -1.36 -14.27
C GLY A 292 11.50 -1.93 -15.69
N LYS A 293 12.14 -1.25 -16.64
CA LYS A 293 12.23 -1.64 -18.05
C LYS A 293 13.32 -2.67 -18.29
#